data_b1011c4c96c4b825d58be4e08fc72eb5
#
_entry.id   b1011c4c96c4b825d58be4e08fc72eb5
#
_cell.length_a   1.000
_cell.length_b   1.000
_cell.length_c   1.000
_cell.angle_alpha   90.00
_cell.angle_beta   90.00
_cell.angle_gamma   90.00
#
_symmetry.space_group_name_H-M   'P 1'
#
loop_
_entity.id
_entity.type
_entity.pdbx_description
1 polymer ?
#
loop_
_entity_poly.entity_id
_entity_poly.type
_entity_poly.pdbx_seq_one_letter_code
_entity_poly.pdbx_strand_id
1 'polypeptide(L)'
;MNASIHDVAKRAGVSISTVSRVINNSAGVKDSKAAAVREALEYYDYQPSQFGRGLVTGSSKMIGVYSPLANGSMFENGYLLECLRGIDNVIRESDYSLLLINEAAGYEENRKAKPKFIDYVSQKRIDGLIVLTIPSDGRLEGSLSAIIEEDFPVGYIGKRFSEKGMNVYASYEEYILDGIRRLYEKGHRRIAFLPLKSRSNTNLKLKSKAETKFTGLKINITDTVYNIDADFLRDILKYMIEEAHVTAMICEDLGLLVKVQSILSSMGKQLGEDISVIC
;
A
#
# COMPACT_ATOMS: atom_id res chain seq x y z
N MET A 1 15.59 25.67 27.56
CA MET A 1 16.66 24.93 26.88
C MET A 1 16.49 23.48 27.26
N ASN A 2 16.38 22.59 26.31
CA ASN A 2 16.32 21.15 26.63
C ASN A 2 17.71 20.71 27.11
N ALA A 3 17.78 20.08 28.30
CA ALA A 3 19.01 19.53 28.81
C ALA A 3 19.58 18.45 27.87
N SER A 4 20.88 18.36 27.79
CA SER A 4 21.58 17.35 26.98
C SER A 4 22.00 16.15 27.86
N ILE A 5 22.36 15.03 27.22
CA ILE A 5 22.94 13.88 27.94
C ILE A 5 24.20 14.25 28.71
N HIS A 6 24.94 15.27 28.28
CA HIS A 6 26.10 15.82 29.00
C HIS A 6 25.70 16.46 30.30
N ASP A 7 24.60 17.20 30.36
CA ASP A 7 24.11 17.84 31.58
C ASP A 7 23.65 16.79 32.59
N VAL A 8 22.97 15.76 32.14
CA VAL A 8 22.59 14.61 32.95
C VAL A 8 23.83 13.92 33.53
N ALA A 9 24.84 13.62 32.71
CA ALA A 9 26.08 13.00 33.13
C ALA A 9 26.84 13.84 34.17
N LYS A 10 26.92 15.15 33.92
CA LYS A 10 27.56 16.11 34.82
C LYS A 10 26.85 16.17 36.17
N ARG A 11 25.50 16.24 36.20
CA ARG A 11 24.72 16.26 37.43
C ARG A 11 24.83 14.95 38.25
N ALA A 12 24.78 13.82 37.56
CA ALA A 12 24.89 12.49 38.17
C ALA A 12 26.32 12.10 38.59
N GLY A 13 27.33 12.89 38.21
CA GLY A 13 28.74 12.61 38.52
C GLY A 13 29.26 11.35 37.85
N VAL A 14 28.77 11.03 36.65
CA VAL A 14 29.14 9.82 35.92
C VAL A 14 29.51 10.13 34.44
N SER A 15 30.07 9.16 33.75
CA SER A 15 30.33 9.30 32.30
C SER A 15 29.03 9.20 31.51
N ILE A 16 29.03 9.79 30.28
CA ILE A 16 27.94 9.67 29.31
C ILE A 16 27.61 8.20 29.03
N SER A 17 28.63 7.35 28.93
CA SER A 17 28.44 5.91 28.72
C SER A 17 27.68 5.24 29.87
N THR A 18 27.90 5.71 31.12
CA THR A 18 27.12 5.23 32.30
C THR A 18 25.67 5.68 32.21
N VAL A 19 25.41 6.95 31.84
CA VAL A 19 24.05 7.44 31.61
C VAL A 19 23.36 6.63 30.55
N SER A 20 24.00 6.40 29.39
CA SER A 20 23.45 5.59 28.27
C SER A 20 23.12 4.16 28.73
N ARG A 21 23.99 3.51 29.54
CA ARG A 21 23.71 2.16 30.08
C ARG A 21 22.48 2.14 30.98
N VAL A 22 22.32 3.15 31.87
CA VAL A 22 21.16 3.25 32.76
C VAL A 22 19.88 3.46 31.95
N ILE A 23 19.89 4.35 30.96
CA ILE A 23 18.74 4.61 30.06
C ILE A 23 18.31 3.34 29.32
N ASN A 24 19.28 2.54 28.87
CA ASN A 24 19.05 1.31 28.13
C ASN A 24 18.91 0.05 29.01
N ASN A 25 18.79 0.20 30.34
CA ASN A 25 18.73 -0.90 31.31
C ASN A 25 19.82 -1.97 31.10
N SER A 26 21.01 -1.55 30.67
CA SER A 26 22.14 -2.46 30.45
C SER A 26 22.76 -2.89 31.77
N ALA A 27 23.12 -4.17 31.87
CA ALA A 27 23.78 -4.71 33.06
C ALA A 27 25.15 -4.05 33.32
N GLY A 28 25.60 -4.08 34.61
CA GLY A 28 26.96 -3.67 35.00
C GLY A 28 27.08 -2.23 35.51
N VAL A 29 25.99 -1.53 35.80
CA VAL A 29 26.00 -0.26 36.52
C VAL A 29 25.67 -0.50 37.99
N LYS A 30 26.48 0.02 38.91
CA LYS A 30 26.19 -0.07 40.36
C LYS A 30 24.89 0.68 40.69
N ASP A 31 24.08 0.13 41.58
CA ASP A 31 22.77 0.68 41.98
C ASP A 31 22.83 2.14 42.40
N SER A 32 23.84 2.53 43.16
CA SER A 32 24.02 3.93 43.59
C SER A 32 24.24 4.90 42.43
N LYS A 33 24.98 4.48 41.39
CA LYS A 33 25.16 5.29 40.15
C LYS A 33 23.91 5.32 39.30
N ALA A 34 23.20 4.20 39.25
CA ALA A 34 21.93 4.12 38.50
C ALA A 34 20.87 5.03 39.16
N ALA A 35 20.82 5.08 40.50
CA ALA A 35 19.93 5.99 41.21
C ALA A 35 20.24 7.46 40.96
N ALA A 36 21.52 7.86 41.02
CA ALA A 36 21.93 9.24 40.74
C ALA A 36 21.61 9.66 39.30
N VAL A 37 21.72 8.74 38.32
CA VAL A 37 21.34 9.01 36.91
C VAL A 37 19.84 9.19 36.78
N ARG A 38 19.01 8.34 37.41
CA ARG A 38 17.54 8.48 37.37
C ARG A 38 17.08 9.80 37.96
N GLU A 39 17.65 10.21 39.11
CA GLU A 39 17.38 11.51 39.72
C GLU A 39 17.74 12.66 38.77
N ALA A 40 18.89 12.59 38.10
CA ALA A 40 19.32 13.63 37.16
C ALA A 40 18.42 13.67 35.90
N LEU A 41 17.94 12.52 35.42
CA LEU A 41 16.99 12.43 34.30
C LEU A 41 15.65 13.11 34.66
N GLU A 42 15.13 12.80 35.86
CA GLU A 42 13.89 13.39 36.39
C GLU A 42 14.04 14.90 36.60
N TYR A 43 15.15 15.35 37.20
CA TYR A 43 15.41 16.77 37.44
C TYR A 43 15.39 17.61 36.18
N TYR A 44 15.90 17.08 35.08
CA TYR A 44 15.95 17.77 33.80
C TYR A 44 14.76 17.48 32.89
N ASP A 45 13.81 16.64 33.32
CA ASP A 45 12.79 16.06 32.42
C ASP A 45 13.42 15.58 31.07
N TYR A 46 14.56 14.87 31.22
CA TYR A 46 15.35 14.51 30.06
C TYR A 46 14.73 13.33 29.30
N GLN A 47 14.28 13.59 28.10
CA GLN A 47 13.78 12.57 27.16
C GLN A 47 14.93 12.13 26.25
N PRO A 48 15.39 10.87 26.33
CA PRO A 48 16.42 10.37 25.43
C PRO A 48 15.95 10.45 23.98
N SER A 49 16.76 11.07 23.13
CA SER A 49 16.49 11.11 21.69
C SER A 49 16.40 9.70 21.11
N GLN A 50 15.37 9.41 20.31
CA GLN A 50 15.24 8.13 19.60
C GLN A 50 16.44 7.88 18.69
N PHE A 51 16.97 8.92 18.05
CA PHE A 51 18.19 8.82 17.23
C PHE A 51 19.40 8.39 18.04
N GLY A 52 19.55 8.91 19.27
CA GLY A 52 20.64 8.50 20.18
C GLY A 52 20.51 7.05 20.64
N ARG A 53 19.31 6.57 20.88
CA ARG A 53 19.04 5.16 21.17
C ARG A 53 19.31 4.26 19.97
N GLY A 54 18.84 4.64 18.77
CA GLY A 54 19.04 3.90 17.53
C GLY A 54 20.51 3.63 17.20
N LEU A 55 21.41 4.60 17.48
CA LEU A 55 22.84 4.43 17.28
C LEU A 55 23.45 3.35 18.21
N VAL A 56 22.90 3.16 19.42
CA VAL A 56 23.39 2.19 20.40
C VAL A 56 22.74 0.81 20.22
N THR A 57 21.46 0.78 19.90
CA THR A 57 20.68 -0.47 19.77
C THR A 57 20.72 -1.06 18.35
N GLY A 58 21.13 -0.27 17.37
CA GLY A 58 21.08 -0.64 15.94
C GLY A 58 19.66 -0.67 15.35
N SER A 59 18.64 -0.16 16.09
CA SER A 59 17.24 -0.14 15.67
C SER A 59 16.66 1.27 15.80
N SER A 60 16.03 1.75 14.75
CA SER A 60 15.35 3.06 14.71
C SER A 60 13.95 3.04 15.33
N LYS A 61 13.36 1.85 15.49
CA LYS A 61 11.95 1.64 15.84
C LYS A 61 10.99 2.34 14.89
N MET A 62 11.36 2.43 13.63
CA MET A 62 10.56 3.03 12.56
C MET A 62 10.34 2.04 11.43
N ILE A 63 9.10 1.92 10.98
CA ILE A 63 8.73 1.21 9.73
C ILE A 63 8.42 2.25 8.67
N GLY A 64 9.16 2.20 7.56
CA GLY A 64 8.89 3.04 6.39
C GLY A 64 7.68 2.51 5.62
N VAL A 65 6.76 3.38 5.27
CA VAL A 65 5.69 3.08 4.31
C VAL A 65 5.90 3.94 3.08
N TYR A 66 6.15 3.31 1.98
CA TYR A 66 6.50 3.96 0.71
C TYR A 66 5.43 3.70 -0.34
N SER A 67 4.97 4.77 -1.00
CA SER A 67 4.14 4.68 -2.18
C SER A 67 4.79 5.44 -3.34
N PRO A 68 5.05 4.77 -4.48
CA PRO A 68 5.65 5.39 -5.66
C PRO A 68 4.65 6.19 -6.51
N LEU A 69 3.41 6.38 -6.07
CA LEU A 69 2.41 7.13 -6.82
C LEU A 69 2.78 8.62 -6.83
N ALA A 70 3.12 9.14 -8.01
CA ALA A 70 3.48 10.54 -8.18
C ALA A 70 2.26 11.42 -8.50
N ASN A 71 1.22 10.85 -9.11
CA ASN A 71 0.02 11.57 -9.51
C ASN A 71 -1.10 11.36 -8.49
N GLY A 72 -1.06 12.13 -7.42
CA GLY A 72 -2.05 12.12 -6.36
C GLY A 72 -1.46 11.80 -4.98
N SER A 73 -2.12 12.32 -3.97
CA SER A 73 -1.78 12.00 -2.60
C SER A 73 -2.14 10.55 -2.29
N MET A 74 -1.29 9.83 -1.55
CA MET A 74 -1.67 8.51 -1.04
C MET A 74 -2.97 8.59 -0.21
N PHE A 75 -3.33 9.77 0.29
CA PHE A 75 -4.55 10.03 1.04
C PHE A 75 -5.81 10.23 0.18
N GLU A 76 -5.67 10.37 -1.14
CA GLU A 76 -6.80 10.46 -2.09
C GLU A 76 -7.23 9.08 -2.60
N ASN A 77 -6.44 8.05 -2.36
CA ASN A 77 -6.72 6.70 -2.79
C ASN A 77 -7.31 5.86 -1.65
N GLY A 78 -8.61 5.53 -1.73
CA GLY A 78 -9.31 4.76 -0.70
C GLY A 78 -8.66 3.40 -0.39
N TYR A 79 -8.12 2.71 -1.39
CA TYR A 79 -7.40 1.45 -1.19
C TYR A 79 -6.13 1.65 -0.35
N LEU A 80 -5.35 2.69 -0.64
CA LEU A 80 -4.14 2.99 0.14
C LEU A 80 -4.47 3.41 1.57
N LEU A 81 -5.56 4.15 1.77
CA LEU A 81 -6.04 4.49 3.12
C LEU A 81 -6.41 3.24 3.93
N GLU A 82 -7.07 2.26 3.31
CA GLU A 82 -7.38 0.98 3.96
C GLU A 82 -6.11 0.19 4.31
N CYS A 83 -5.13 0.17 3.42
CA CYS A 83 -3.83 -0.43 3.71
C CYS A 83 -3.15 0.26 4.89
N LEU A 84 -3.11 1.59 4.91
CA LEU A 84 -2.53 2.38 6.00
C LEU A 84 -3.25 2.13 7.32
N ARG A 85 -4.59 2.04 7.31
CA ARG A 85 -5.38 1.72 8.49
C ARG A 85 -5.04 0.32 9.05
N GLY A 86 -4.90 -0.66 8.16
CA GLY A 86 -4.47 -2.02 8.55
C GLY A 86 -3.09 -2.04 9.18
N ILE A 87 -2.14 -1.29 8.62
CA ILE A 87 -0.78 -1.16 9.14
C ILE A 87 -0.80 -0.46 10.52
N ASP A 88 -1.52 0.66 10.65
CA ASP A 88 -1.63 1.44 11.88
C ASP A 88 -2.20 0.60 13.03
N ASN A 89 -3.19 -0.24 12.78
CA ASN A 89 -3.76 -1.12 13.78
C ASN A 89 -2.72 -2.07 14.39
N VAL A 90 -1.79 -2.59 13.60
CA VAL A 90 -0.71 -3.47 14.07
C VAL A 90 0.38 -2.66 14.79
N ILE A 91 0.74 -1.50 14.25
CA ILE A 91 1.78 -0.64 14.83
C ILE A 91 1.40 -0.14 16.22
N ARG A 92 0.13 0.18 16.48
CA ARG A 92 -0.37 0.61 17.81
C ARG A 92 -0.11 -0.40 18.93
N GLU A 93 -0.01 -1.68 18.58
CA GLU A 93 0.26 -2.75 19.54
C GLU A 93 1.76 -3.02 19.72
N SER A 94 2.61 -2.22 19.07
CA SER A 94 4.06 -2.36 19.07
C SER A 94 4.75 -1.10 19.60
N ASP A 95 6.07 -1.17 19.80
CA ASP A 95 6.92 -0.01 20.11
C ASP A 95 7.50 0.66 18.85
N TYR A 96 6.97 0.32 17.67
CA TYR A 96 7.34 0.93 16.41
C TYR A 96 6.48 2.16 16.09
N SER A 97 7.01 3.05 15.26
CA SER A 97 6.30 4.18 14.66
C SER A 97 6.32 4.07 13.14
N LEU A 98 5.35 4.71 12.47
CA LEU A 98 5.31 4.77 11.01
C LEU A 98 6.02 6.01 10.48
N LEU A 99 6.77 5.83 9.41
CA LEU A 99 7.37 6.89 8.63
C LEU A 99 6.83 6.82 7.19
N LEU A 100 6.00 7.77 6.80
CA LEU A 100 5.52 7.87 5.42
C LEU A 100 6.61 8.47 4.54
N ILE A 101 6.96 7.76 3.47
CA ILE A 101 8.00 8.16 2.53
C ILE A 101 7.33 8.48 1.19
N ASN A 102 7.30 9.76 0.86
CA ASN A 102 6.77 10.27 -0.40
C ASN A 102 7.90 10.67 -1.33
N GLU A 103 7.72 10.45 -2.62
CA GLU A 103 8.65 10.94 -3.63
C GLU A 103 8.50 12.46 -3.85
N ALA A 104 9.57 13.05 -4.39
CA ALA A 104 9.53 14.45 -4.82
C ALA A 104 8.65 14.60 -6.07
N ALA A 105 8.05 15.78 -6.25
CA ALA A 105 7.40 16.13 -7.51
C ALA A 105 8.38 15.93 -8.68
N GLY A 106 7.91 15.35 -9.78
CA GLY A 106 8.73 15.04 -10.95
C GLY A 106 9.59 13.76 -10.84
N TYR A 107 9.46 12.99 -9.77
CA TYR A 107 10.17 11.69 -9.65
C TYR A 107 9.82 10.74 -10.80
N GLU A 108 8.57 10.69 -11.25
CA GLU A 108 8.14 9.82 -12.35
C GLU A 108 8.78 10.21 -13.70
N GLU A 109 9.06 11.47 -13.91
CA GLU A 109 9.66 11.99 -15.13
C GLU A 109 11.16 11.68 -15.20
N ASN A 110 11.82 11.58 -14.04
CA ASN A 110 13.23 11.29 -13.94
C ASN A 110 13.50 9.80 -13.67
N ARG A 111 13.52 8.99 -14.73
CA ARG A 111 13.78 7.54 -14.65
C ARG A 111 15.13 7.15 -14.02
N LYS A 112 16.05 8.10 -13.82
CA LYS A 112 17.35 7.86 -13.19
C LYS A 112 17.36 8.27 -11.72
N ALA A 113 16.30 8.87 -11.21
CA ALA A 113 16.21 9.25 -9.82
C ALA A 113 16.18 8.00 -8.93
N LYS A 114 16.99 8.02 -7.87
CA LYS A 114 16.93 6.96 -6.86
C LYS A 114 15.67 7.15 -6.01
N PRO A 115 14.94 6.07 -5.68
CA PRO A 115 13.82 6.15 -4.75
C PRO A 115 14.29 6.64 -3.39
N LYS A 116 13.51 7.54 -2.77
CA LYS A 116 13.84 8.11 -1.45
C LYS A 116 14.05 7.08 -0.35
N PHE A 117 13.34 5.95 -0.39
CA PHE A 117 13.49 4.93 0.63
C PHE A 117 14.94 4.42 0.75
N ILE A 118 15.73 4.46 -0.32
CA ILE A 118 17.14 4.05 -0.29
C ILE A 118 17.95 4.87 0.74
N ASP A 119 17.72 6.17 0.81
CA ASP A 119 18.40 7.03 1.78
C ASP A 119 17.99 6.69 3.22
N TYR A 120 16.71 6.35 3.43
CA TYR A 120 16.22 5.97 4.75
C TYR A 120 16.80 4.62 5.22
N VAL A 121 16.94 3.66 4.30
CA VAL A 121 17.57 2.36 4.57
C VAL A 121 19.07 2.55 4.87
N SER A 122 19.82 3.21 3.97
CA SER A 122 21.26 3.40 4.10
C SER A 122 21.64 4.21 5.35
N GLN A 123 20.82 5.17 5.76
CA GLN A 123 21.00 5.97 6.98
C GLN A 123 20.45 5.29 8.23
N LYS A 124 19.95 4.05 8.14
CA LYS A 124 19.32 3.30 9.26
C LYS A 124 18.20 4.07 9.96
N ARG A 125 17.42 4.83 9.18
CA ARG A 125 16.28 5.61 9.69
C ARG A 125 15.00 4.80 9.81
N ILE A 126 14.97 3.61 9.17
CA ILE A 126 13.88 2.63 9.24
C ILE A 126 14.49 1.25 9.44
N ASP A 127 13.76 0.37 10.13
CA ASP A 127 14.14 -1.01 10.39
C ASP A 127 13.44 -1.99 9.44
N GLY A 128 12.45 -1.52 8.70
CA GLY A 128 11.73 -2.27 7.67
C GLY A 128 10.98 -1.32 6.73
N LEU A 129 10.63 -1.81 5.55
CA LEU A 129 9.95 -1.06 4.52
C LEU A 129 8.68 -1.79 4.07
N ILE A 130 7.56 -1.10 4.04
CA ILE A 130 6.33 -1.56 3.40
C ILE A 130 6.15 -0.75 2.12
N VAL A 131 6.10 -1.44 0.97
CA VAL A 131 5.87 -0.82 -0.35
C VAL A 131 4.41 -1.00 -0.72
N LEU A 132 3.69 0.10 -0.83
CA LEU A 132 2.30 0.12 -1.29
C LEU A 132 2.29 0.35 -2.80
N THR A 133 1.73 -0.57 -3.54
CA THR A 133 1.64 -0.55 -5.01
C THR A 133 3.01 -0.45 -5.71
N ILE A 134 3.33 -1.37 -6.58
CA ILE A 134 4.59 -1.38 -7.33
C ILE A 134 4.28 -1.01 -8.77
N PRO A 135 4.89 0.05 -9.33
CA PRO A 135 4.74 0.38 -10.74
C PRO A 135 5.13 -0.79 -11.63
N SER A 136 4.40 -0.95 -12.74
CA SER A 136 4.68 -2.01 -13.72
C SER A 136 5.83 -1.69 -14.67
N ASP A 137 6.43 -0.52 -14.58
CA ASP A 137 7.52 -0.06 -15.45
C ASP A 137 8.93 -0.52 -15.02
N GLY A 138 9.02 -1.33 -13.96
CA GLY A 138 10.27 -1.93 -13.49
C GLY A 138 11.25 -0.99 -12.78
N ARG A 139 10.93 0.32 -12.67
CA ARG A 139 11.90 1.32 -12.13
C ARG A 139 12.33 1.07 -10.68
N LEU A 140 11.50 0.40 -9.88
CA LEU A 140 11.83 0.08 -8.48
C LEU A 140 12.54 -1.25 -8.31
N GLU A 141 12.52 -2.12 -9.33
CA GLU A 141 12.98 -3.51 -9.21
C GLU A 141 14.43 -3.61 -8.78
N GLY A 142 15.34 -2.87 -9.42
CA GLY A 142 16.74 -2.87 -9.05
C GLY A 142 17.02 -2.37 -7.64
N SER A 143 16.34 -1.28 -7.23
CA SER A 143 16.52 -0.70 -5.90
C SER A 143 15.95 -1.58 -4.79
N LEU A 144 14.80 -2.22 -5.04
CA LEU A 144 14.20 -3.16 -4.08
C LEU A 144 15.00 -4.44 -3.99
N SER A 145 15.49 -4.98 -5.12
CA SER A 145 16.33 -6.17 -5.13
C SER A 145 17.62 -5.96 -4.33
N ALA A 146 18.26 -4.80 -4.47
CA ALA A 146 19.48 -4.50 -3.74
C ALA A 146 19.30 -4.56 -2.22
N ILE A 147 18.24 -3.93 -1.66
CA ILE A 147 18.02 -3.96 -0.21
C ILE A 147 17.57 -5.34 0.30
N ILE A 148 16.89 -6.14 -0.54
CA ILE A 148 16.50 -7.50 -0.21
C ILE A 148 17.71 -8.43 -0.16
N GLU A 149 18.68 -8.25 -1.07
CA GLU A 149 19.93 -9.01 -1.08
C GLU A 149 20.77 -8.75 0.17
N GLU A 150 20.62 -7.57 0.78
CA GLU A 150 21.22 -7.21 2.08
C GLU A 150 20.38 -7.69 3.29
N ASP A 151 19.38 -8.57 3.09
CA ASP A 151 18.47 -9.09 4.10
C ASP A 151 17.65 -8.00 4.82
N PHE A 152 17.45 -6.83 4.21
CA PHE A 152 16.60 -5.79 4.79
C PHE A 152 15.13 -6.19 4.72
N PRO A 153 14.35 -6.08 5.83
CA PRO A 153 12.96 -6.49 5.87
C PRO A 153 12.06 -5.65 4.93
N VAL A 154 11.45 -6.28 3.94
CA VAL A 154 10.55 -5.61 2.99
C VAL A 154 9.23 -6.36 2.87
N GLY A 155 8.12 -5.63 2.98
CA GLY A 155 6.77 -6.09 2.69
C GLY A 155 6.20 -5.41 1.45
N TYR A 156 5.50 -6.16 0.60
CA TYR A 156 4.85 -5.67 -0.61
C TYR A 156 3.35 -5.81 -0.49
N ILE A 157 2.61 -4.74 -0.76
CA ILE A 157 1.15 -4.76 -0.78
C ILE A 157 0.65 -4.40 -2.17
N GLY A 158 -0.29 -5.19 -2.69
CA GLY A 158 -0.98 -4.98 -3.96
C GLY A 158 -0.53 -5.88 -5.11
N LYS A 159 0.72 -6.33 -5.14
CA LYS A 159 1.26 -7.18 -6.21
C LYS A 159 2.35 -8.08 -5.63
N ARG A 160 2.41 -9.34 -6.09
CA ARG A 160 3.56 -10.20 -5.80
C ARG A 160 4.79 -9.65 -6.53
N PHE A 161 5.83 -9.39 -5.79
CA PHE A 161 7.05 -8.79 -6.32
C PHE A 161 8.24 -9.75 -6.31
N SER A 162 8.50 -10.40 -5.18
CA SER A 162 9.70 -11.23 -4.99
C SER A 162 9.36 -12.46 -4.15
N GLU A 163 10.08 -13.54 -4.36
CA GLU A 163 10.03 -14.71 -3.46
C GLU A 163 10.63 -14.41 -2.08
N LYS A 164 11.55 -13.45 -2.01
CA LYS A 164 12.09 -12.90 -0.77
C LYS A 164 11.23 -11.75 -0.29
N GLY A 165 11.07 -11.62 1.01
CA GLY A 165 10.20 -10.64 1.62
C GLY A 165 8.74 -11.09 1.71
N MET A 166 7.91 -10.25 2.31
CA MET A 166 6.49 -10.55 2.54
C MET A 166 5.65 -9.98 1.40
N ASN A 167 4.77 -10.79 0.82
CA ASN A 167 3.87 -10.34 -0.25
C ASN A 167 2.41 -10.47 0.21
N VAL A 168 1.68 -9.38 0.18
CA VAL A 168 0.24 -9.32 0.42
C VAL A 168 -0.44 -8.80 -0.84
N TYR A 169 -1.17 -9.66 -1.53
CA TYR A 169 -1.83 -9.29 -2.79
C TYR A 169 -3.10 -10.09 -3.01
N ALA A 170 -4.02 -9.50 -3.77
CA ALA A 170 -5.15 -10.21 -4.33
C ALA A 170 -4.84 -10.57 -5.78
N SER A 171 -5.14 -11.80 -6.18
CA SER A 171 -5.04 -12.22 -7.56
C SER A 171 -6.15 -11.55 -8.38
N TYR A 172 -5.77 -10.65 -9.27
CA TYR A 172 -6.70 -9.98 -10.17
C TYR A 172 -7.56 -10.97 -10.96
N GLU A 173 -6.93 -12.04 -11.44
CA GLU A 173 -7.63 -13.07 -12.21
C GLU A 173 -8.62 -13.84 -11.33
N GLU A 174 -8.23 -14.21 -10.12
CA GLU A 174 -9.09 -14.99 -9.24
C GLU A 174 -10.31 -14.18 -8.80
N TYR A 175 -10.13 -12.90 -8.47
CA TYR A 175 -11.25 -12.07 -8.02
C TYR A 175 -12.25 -11.82 -9.17
N ILE A 176 -11.79 -11.57 -10.39
CA ILE A 176 -12.69 -11.42 -11.55
C ILE A 176 -13.40 -12.74 -11.87
N LEU A 177 -12.68 -13.86 -11.85
CA LEU A 177 -13.29 -15.17 -12.08
C LEU A 177 -14.31 -15.54 -10.99
N ASP A 178 -14.09 -15.15 -9.73
CA ASP A 178 -15.07 -15.34 -8.66
C ASP A 178 -16.32 -14.48 -8.88
N GLY A 179 -16.15 -13.22 -9.28
CA GLY A 179 -17.27 -12.36 -9.68
C GLY A 179 -18.07 -12.95 -10.84
N ILE A 180 -17.39 -13.42 -11.89
CA ILE A 180 -18.03 -14.11 -13.02
C ILE A 180 -18.79 -15.35 -12.53
N ARG A 181 -18.18 -16.18 -11.69
CA ARG A 181 -18.80 -17.39 -11.14
C ARG A 181 -20.10 -17.07 -10.40
N ARG A 182 -20.08 -16.06 -9.52
CA ARG A 182 -21.26 -15.62 -8.76
C ARG A 182 -22.39 -15.16 -9.65
N LEU A 183 -22.09 -14.39 -10.69
CA LEU A 183 -23.09 -13.96 -11.66
C LEU A 183 -23.61 -15.14 -12.48
N TYR A 184 -22.76 -16.06 -12.89
CA TYR A 184 -23.12 -17.28 -13.61
C TYR A 184 -24.06 -18.19 -12.78
N GLU A 185 -23.78 -18.38 -11.49
CA GLU A 185 -24.60 -19.13 -10.54
C GLU A 185 -25.98 -18.49 -10.35
N LYS A 186 -26.09 -17.16 -10.49
CA LYS A 186 -27.36 -16.41 -10.49
C LYS A 186 -28.10 -16.47 -11.83
N GLY A 187 -27.60 -17.19 -12.81
CA GLY A 187 -28.28 -17.40 -14.11
C GLY A 187 -27.80 -16.48 -15.23
N HIS A 188 -26.90 -15.52 -14.97
CA HIS A 188 -26.38 -14.65 -16.01
C HIS A 188 -25.47 -15.44 -16.97
N ARG A 189 -25.67 -15.20 -18.27
CA ARG A 189 -24.91 -15.86 -19.36
C ARG A 189 -24.23 -14.85 -20.28
N ARG A 190 -24.58 -13.58 -20.19
CA ARG A 190 -23.99 -12.47 -20.94
C ARG A 190 -23.55 -11.40 -19.95
N ILE A 191 -22.24 -11.36 -19.69
CA ILE A 191 -21.65 -10.52 -18.66
C ILE A 191 -20.70 -9.53 -19.33
N ALA A 192 -20.77 -8.26 -18.95
CA ALA A 192 -19.77 -7.26 -19.31
C ALA A 192 -18.70 -7.15 -18.23
N PHE A 193 -17.47 -6.95 -18.65
CA PHE A 193 -16.39 -6.58 -17.77
C PHE A 193 -15.82 -5.22 -18.17
N LEU A 194 -15.83 -4.28 -17.22
CA LEU A 194 -15.43 -2.89 -17.39
C LEU A 194 -14.13 -2.64 -16.61
N PRO A 195 -12.95 -2.86 -17.21
CA PRO A 195 -11.67 -2.67 -16.55
C PRO A 195 -11.29 -1.19 -16.49
N LEU A 196 -10.63 -0.77 -15.41
CA LEU A 196 -10.06 0.59 -15.28
C LEU A 196 -8.89 0.83 -16.21
N LYS A 197 -8.05 -0.20 -16.38
CA LYS A 197 -6.81 -0.11 -17.18
C LYS A 197 -6.81 -1.16 -18.28
N SER A 198 -6.27 -0.80 -19.43
CA SER A 198 -6.03 -1.78 -20.48
C SER A 198 -5.02 -2.82 -20.02
N ARG A 199 -5.49 -4.07 -19.94
CA ARG A 199 -4.69 -5.28 -19.70
C ARG A 199 -5.05 -6.28 -20.78
N SER A 200 -5.07 -5.85 -22.04
CA SER A 200 -5.68 -6.57 -23.15
C SER A 200 -5.33 -8.05 -23.20
N ASN A 201 -4.05 -8.42 -23.08
CA ASN A 201 -3.63 -9.83 -23.07
C ASN A 201 -4.15 -10.61 -21.85
N THR A 202 -4.13 -9.99 -20.65
CA THR A 202 -4.63 -10.61 -19.42
C THR A 202 -6.15 -10.76 -19.49
N ASN A 203 -6.85 -9.73 -19.94
CA ASN A 203 -8.31 -9.71 -20.07
C ASN A 203 -8.80 -10.73 -21.11
N LEU A 204 -8.11 -10.86 -22.24
CA LEU A 204 -8.45 -11.87 -23.26
C LEU A 204 -8.22 -13.30 -22.75
N LYS A 205 -7.14 -13.56 -22.02
CA LYS A 205 -6.90 -14.86 -21.38
C LYS A 205 -7.98 -15.18 -20.36
N LEU A 206 -8.35 -14.20 -19.53
CA LEU A 206 -9.39 -14.32 -18.52
C LEU A 206 -10.74 -14.62 -19.16
N LYS A 207 -11.11 -13.90 -20.24
CA LYS A 207 -12.31 -14.17 -21.04
C LYS A 207 -12.33 -15.61 -21.53
N SER A 208 -11.27 -16.03 -22.23
CA SER A 208 -11.16 -17.37 -22.77
C SER A 208 -11.28 -18.44 -21.67
N LYS A 209 -10.60 -18.25 -20.54
CA LYS A 209 -10.67 -19.17 -19.39
C LYS A 209 -12.08 -19.25 -18.81
N ALA A 210 -12.77 -18.11 -18.66
CA ALA A 210 -14.12 -18.07 -18.12
C ALA A 210 -15.13 -18.71 -19.08
N GLU A 211 -15.10 -18.38 -20.37
CA GLU A 211 -16.00 -18.93 -21.38
C GLU A 211 -15.78 -20.45 -21.59
N THR A 212 -14.56 -20.94 -21.40
CA THR A 212 -14.26 -22.39 -21.42
C THR A 212 -14.79 -23.08 -20.17
N LYS A 213 -14.64 -22.43 -18.99
CA LYS A 213 -15.03 -23.03 -17.70
C LYS A 213 -16.55 -23.05 -17.49
N PHE A 214 -17.27 -22.05 -17.99
CA PHE A 214 -18.70 -21.86 -17.76
C PHE A 214 -19.50 -22.01 -19.06
N THR A 215 -20.22 -23.11 -19.19
CA THR A 215 -20.95 -23.44 -20.43
C THR A 215 -21.99 -22.39 -20.80
N GLY A 216 -21.95 -21.93 -22.04
CA GLY A 216 -22.89 -20.94 -22.59
C GLY A 216 -22.61 -19.51 -22.12
N LEU A 217 -21.55 -19.27 -21.34
CA LEU A 217 -21.15 -17.92 -20.94
C LEU A 217 -20.54 -17.15 -22.11
N LYS A 218 -20.88 -15.86 -22.22
CA LYS A 218 -20.27 -14.87 -23.10
C LYS A 218 -19.81 -13.66 -22.30
N ILE A 219 -18.55 -13.31 -22.42
CA ILE A 219 -17.95 -12.14 -21.76
C ILE A 219 -17.69 -11.05 -22.78
N ASN A 220 -18.26 -9.87 -22.53
CA ASN A 220 -17.97 -8.64 -23.27
C ASN A 220 -17.00 -7.80 -22.45
N ILE A 221 -15.84 -7.50 -23.00
CA ILE A 221 -14.80 -6.72 -22.31
C ILE A 221 -14.57 -5.44 -23.10
N THR A 222 -14.54 -4.30 -22.41
CA THR A 222 -14.03 -3.05 -22.98
C THR A 222 -12.51 -2.99 -22.81
N ASP A 223 -11.81 -2.32 -23.69
CA ASP A 223 -10.35 -2.18 -23.56
C ASP A 223 -9.96 -1.37 -22.34
N THR A 224 -10.66 -0.29 -22.08
CA THR A 224 -10.50 0.53 -20.88
C THR A 224 -11.65 1.53 -20.78
N VAL A 225 -12.04 1.85 -19.55
CA VAL A 225 -13.05 2.90 -19.27
C VAL A 225 -12.48 4.03 -18.39
N TYR A 226 -11.16 4.03 -18.14
CA TYR A 226 -10.50 5.06 -17.36
C TYR A 226 -10.36 6.34 -18.19
N ASN A 227 -10.86 7.47 -17.67
CA ASN A 227 -10.90 8.77 -18.33
C ASN A 227 -11.72 8.81 -19.64
N ILE A 228 -12.62 7.85 -19.84
CA ILE A 228 -13.56 7.91 -20.97
C ILE A 228 -14.60 9.02 -20.69
N ASP A 229 -14.92 9.78 -21.75
CA ASP A 229 -16.02 10.71 -21.79
C ASP A 229 -17.36 10.00 -21.44
N ALA A 230 -18.24 10.71 -20.76
CA ALA A 230 -19.54 10.17 -20.32
C ALA A 230 -20.44 9.75 -21.52
N ASP A 231 -20.37 10.48 -22.63
CA ASP A 231 -21.17 10.17 -23.82
C ASP A 231 -20.65 8.90 -24.51
N PHE A 232 -19.33 8.75 -24.61
CA PHE A 232 -18.74 7.53 -25.15
C PHE A 232 -18.98 6.30 -24.25
N LEU A 233 -18.93 6.48 -22.93
CA LEU A 233 -19.30 5.39 -22.00
C LEU A 233 -20.79 5.02 -22.14
N ARG A 234 -21.66 6.00 -22.37
CA ARG A 234 -23.08 5.77 -22.64
C ARG A 234 -23.27 4.92 -23.89
N ASP A 235 -22.58 5.23 -24.98
CA ASP A 235 -22.67 4.45 -26.23
C ASP A 235 -22.22 3.01 -26.04
N ILE A 236 -21.12 2.80 -25.29
CA ILE A 236 -20.66 1.46 -24.92
C ILE A 236 -21.72 0.71 -24.13
N LEU A 237 -22.30 1.32 -23.10
CA LEU A 237 -23.30 0.69 -22.25
C LEU A 237 -24.58 0.39 -23.04
N LYS A 238 -25.00 1.30 -23.92
CA LYS A 238 -26.14 1.10 -24.82
C LYS A 238 -25.91 -0.12 -25.72
N TYR A 239 -24.77 -0.19 -26.41
CA TYR A 239 -24.40 -1.34 -27.23
C TYR A 239 -24.39 -2.65 -26.43
N MET A 240 -23.82 -2.65 -25.22
CA MET A 240 -23.76 -3.84 -24.37
C MET A 240 -25.15 -4.35 -23.98
N ILE A 241 -26.07 -3.46 -23.69
CA ILE A 241 -27.42 -3.83 -23.25
C ILE A 241 -28.31 -4.18 -24.43
N GLU A 242 -28.37 -3.34 -25.46
CA GLU A 242 -29.32 -3.47 -26.57
C GLU A 242 -28.87 -4.52 -27.61
N GLU A 243 -27.58 -4.53 -27.95
CA GLU A 243 -27.06 -5.41 -29.01
C GLU A 243 -26.40 -6.68 -28.46
N ALA A 244 -25.55 -6.55 -27.43
CA ALA A 244 -24.87 -7.68 -26.83
C ALA A 244 -25.76 -8.39 -25.78
N HIS A 245 -26.90 -7.83 -25.42
CA HIS A 245 -27.87 -8.36 -24.44
C HIS A 245 -27.22 -8.73 -23.11
N VAL A 246 -26.31 -7.89 -22.61
CA VAL A 246 -25.68 -8.05 -21.31
C VAL A 246 -26.71 -7.89 -20.22
N THR A 247 -26.70 -8.79 -19.25
CA THR A 247 -27.62 -8.79 -18.11
C THR A 247 -26.90 -8.55 -16.77
N ALA A 248 -25.56 -8.57 -16.79
CA ALA A 248 -24.75 -8.29 -15.60
C ALA A 248 -23.41 -7.67 -15.97
N MET A 249 -22.86 -6.90 -15.04
CA MET A 249 -21.59 -6.21 -15.24
C MET A 249 -20.67 -6.43 -14.06
N ILE A 250 -19.36 -6.45 -14.32
CA ILE A 250 -18.30 -6.36 -13.32
C ILE A 250 -17.58 -5.04 -13.54
N CYS A 251 -17.61 -4.17 -12.54
CA CYS A 251 -16.88 -2.90 -12.52
C CYS A 251 -15.64 -3.04 -11.65
N GLU A 252 -14.49 -2.64 -12.14
CA GLU A 252 -13.22 -2.79 -11.41
C GLU A 252 -13.09 -1.82 -10.23
N ASP A 253 -13.94 -0.77 -10.16
CA ASP A 253 -13.78 0.31 -9.20
C ASP A 253 -15.12 1.00 -8.90
N LEU A 254 -15.28 1.50 -7.66
CA LEU A 254 -16.48 2.19 -7.21
C LEU A 254 -16.76 3.49 -7.96
N GLY A 255 -15.74 4.26 -8.32
CA GLY A 255 -15.92 5.50 -9.09
C GLY A 255 -16.48 5.22 -10.47
N LEU A 256 -16.03 4.14 -11.11
CA LEU A 256 -16.60 3.65 -12.36
C LEU A 256 -18.06 3.20 -12.17
N LEU A 257 -18.34 2.46 -11.10
CA LEU A 257 -19.69 2.01 -10.78
C LEU A 257 -20.67 3.19 -10.66
N VAL A 258 -20.29 4.27 -9.96
CA VAL A 258 -21.12 5.48 -9.82
C VAL A 258 -21.40 6.12 -11.19
N LYS A 259 -20.40 6.21 -12.07
CA LYS A 259 -20.59 6.71 -13.46
C LYS A 259 -21.55 5.82 -14.24
N VAL A 260 -21.34 4.51 -14.21
CA VAL A 260 -22.21 3.52 -14.84
C VAL A 260 -23.65 3.64 -14.32
N GLN A 261 -23.84 3.72 -13.04
CA GLN A 261 -25.16 3.90 -12.42
C GLN A 261 -25.87 5.17 -12.90
N SER A 262 -25.17 6.30 -12.92
CA SER A 262 -25.72 7.58 -13.39
C SER A 262 -26.17 7.49 -14.85
N ILE A 263 -25.34 6.88 -15.70
CA ILE A 263 -25.68 6.72 -17.13
C ILE A 263 -26.85 5.76 -17.31
N LEU A 264 -26.84 4.59 -16.66
CA LEU A 264 -27.94 3.63 -16.74
C LEU A 264 -29.26 4.24 -16.27
N SER A 265 -29.25 5.01 -15.18
CA SER A 265 -30.43 5.72 -14.70
C SER A 265 -30.95 6.72 -15.73
N SER A 266 -30.06 7.43 -16.48
CA SER A 266 -30.47 8.33 -17.57
C SER A 266 -31.07 7.58 -18.78
N MET A 267 -30.78 6.28 -18.92
CA MET A 267 -31.33 5.38 -19.94
C MET A 267 -32.61 4.66 -19.43
N GLY A 268 -33.14 5.01 -18.24
CA GLY A 268 -34.29 4.36 -17.64
C GLY A 268 -34.03 2.95 -17.13
N LYS A 269 -32.75 2.60 -16.85
CA LYS A 269 -32.33 1.31 -16.32
C LYS A 269 -31.89 1.42 -14.86
N GLN A 270 -32.20 0.41 -14.06
CA GLN A 270 -31.85 0.37 -12.64
C GLN A 270 -30.87 -0.77 -12.35
N LEU A 271 -29.79 -0.42 -11.61
CA LEU A 271 -28.88 -1.43 -11.08
C LEU A 271 -29.56 -2.32 -10.06
N GLY A 272 -29.33 -3.62 -10.16
CA GLY A 272 -29.94 -4.63 -9.30
C GLY A 272 -31.30 -5.15 -9.80
N GLU A 273 -32.04 -4.36 -10.59
CA GLU A 273 -33.31 -4.77 -11.19
C GLU A 273 -33.14 -5.16 -12.67
N ASP A 274 -32.69 -4.22 -13.49
CA ASP A 274 -32.48 -4.47 -14.94
C ASP A 274 -31.09 -5.08 -15.22
N ILE A 275 -30.06 -4.64 -14.52
CA ILE A 275 -28.67 -5.07 -14.71
C ILE A 275 -28.04 -5.39 -13.34
N SER A 276 -27.61 -6.63 -13.15
CA SER A 276 -26.84 -7.01 -11.96
C SER A 276 -25.41 -6.47 -12.04
N VAL A 277 -24.84 -6.06 -10.91
CA VAL A 277 -23.46 -5.55 -10.86
C VAL A 277 -22.69 -6.14 -9.70
N ILE A 278 -21.40 -6.42 -9.97
CA ILE A 278 -20.37 -6.69 -8.96
C ILE A 278 -19.26 -5.62 -9.11
N CYS A 279 -18.79 -5.09 -7.99
CA CYS A 279 -17.67 -4.16 -7.92
C CYS A 279 -16.67 -4.64 -6.86
#